data_681c5a64aa1d2af19f35ca75d5e01ec9
#
_entry.id   681c5a64aa1d2af19f35ca75d5e01ec9
#
_cell.length_a   1.000
_cell.length_b   1.000
_cell.length_c   1.000
_cell.angle_alpha   90.00
_cell.angle_beta   90.00
_cell.angle_gamma   90.00
#
_symmetry.space_group_name_H-M   'P 1'
#
loop_
_entity.id
_entity.type
_entity.pdbx_description
1 polymer ?
#
loop_
_entity_poly.entity_id
_entity_poly.type
_entity_poly.pdbx_seq_one_letter_code
_entity_poly.pdbx_strand_id
1 'polypeptide(L)'
;RSTLFPYTTLFRSYYVEPLTGVVVKMAVICIVLLSFMFRLAQYKGIPNALIWVAVIIGIYSYIASRTTTGRYFYAVGGNEKATKLSGINTNRVYFLAYLNMGLLAAIAGMVTVARLNSANPTAGNSYEMDAIGACFIGGASAYGGTGTVPGVIVGATLMGVLNLGMSIMGVDQNLQKVVKGGVLLAAVIFDVVSKRKSFIVK
;
A
#
# COMPACT_ATOMS: atom_id res chain seq x y z
N ARG A 1 23.92 -27.74 39.51
CA ARG A 1 23.67 -28.18 38.09
C ARG A 1 23.11 -27.00 37.34
N SER A 2 24.01 -26.30 36.64
CA SER A 2 23.72 -25.17 35.77
C SER A 2 23.01 -25.66 34.52
N THR A 3 21.76 -25.29 34.35
CA THR A 3 21.07 -25.43 33.08
C THR A 3 21.52 -24.26 32.18
N LEU A 4 22.54 -24.55 31.39
CA LEU A 4 22.97 -23.70 30.28
C LEU A 4 21.83 -23.58 29.30
N PHE A 5 21.26 -22.36 29.19
CA PHE A 5 20.40 -22.00 28.08
C PHE A 5 21.24 -22.05 26.81
N PRO A 6 20.83 -22.80 25.78
CA PRO A 6 21.55 -22.82 24.52
C PRO A 6 21.26 -21.51 23.75
N TYR A 7 22.17 -20.54 23.88
CA TYR A 7 22.17 -19.31 23.10
C TYR A 7 22.40 -19.55 21.59
N THR A 8 22.58 -20.77 21.17
CA THR A 8 22.94 -21.14 19.80
C THR A 8 21.75 -21.19 18.83
N THR A 9 20.51 -21.12 19.30
CA THR A 9 19.33 -21.15 18.41
C THR A 9 18.79 -19.77 18.02
N LEU A 10 19.33 -18.67 18.57
CA LEU A 10 18.90 -17.31 18.26
C LEU A 10 19.60 -16.68 17.04
N PHE A 11 20.70 -17.26 16.60
CA PHE A 11 21.30 -16.93 15.29
C PHE A 11 20.70 -17.85 14.23
N ARG A 12 19.42 -17.70 13.95
CA ARG A 12 18.84 -18.19 12.73
C ARG A 12 19.65 -17.55 11.62
N SER A 13 20.50 -18.35 10.99
CA SER A 13 21.32 -18.00 9.82
C SER A 13 20.47 -17.20 8.85
N TYR A 14 20.63 -15.89 8.84
CA TYR A 14 20.16 -15.06 7.75
C TYR A 14 20.93 -15.56 6.54
N TYR A 15 20.25 -16.24 5.64
CA TYR A 15 20.79 -16.55 4.33
C TYR A 15 21.03 -15.21 3.67
N VAL A 16 22.23 -14.68 3.82
CA VAL A 16 22.69 -13.54 3.05
C VAL A 16 22.85 -14.07 1.65
N GLU A 17 21.88 -13.81 0.79
CA GLU A 17 22.03 -14.13 -0.63
C GLU A 17 23.36 -13.56 -1.12
N PRO A 18 24.18 -14.32 -1.87
CA PRO A 18 25.44 -13.83 -2.36
C PRO A 18 25.18 -12.55 -3.16
N LEU A 19 26.04 -11.55 -2.97
CA LEU A 19 25.92 -10.22 -3.57
C LEU A 19 25.66 -10.30 -5.09
N THR A 20 26.23 -11.29 -5.75
CA THR A 20 26.01 -11.62 -7.16
C THR A 20 24.55 -11.98 -7.47
N GLY A 21 23.86 -12.74 -6.61
CA GLY A 21 22.46 -13.08 -6.79
C GLY A 21 21.52 -11.87 -6.67
N VAL A 22 21.81 -10.98 -5.72
CA VAL A 22 21.06 -9.72 -5.55
C VAL A 22 21.25 -8.80 -6.74
N VAL A 23 22.50 -8.65 -7.22
CA VAL A 23 22.84 -7.82 -8.38
C VAL A 23 22.16 -8.37 -9.65
N VAL A 24 22.19 -9.68 -9.87
CA VAL A 24 21.51 -10.31 -11.02
C VAL A 24 20.00 -10.11 -10.96
N LYS A 25 19.35 -10.29 -9.81
CA LYS A 25 17.91 -10.03 -9.64
C LYS A 25 17.56 -8.56 -9.93
N MET A 26 18.37 -7.63 -9.40
CA MET A 26 18.20 -6.19 -9.65
C MET A 26 18.38 -5.86 -11.14
N ALA A 27 19.39 -6.43 -11.79
CA ALA A 27 19.64 -6.22 -13.22
C ALA A 27 18.49 -6.76 -14.09
N VAL A 28 17.96 -7.94 -13.78
CA VAL A 28 16.81 -8.53 -14.51
C VAL A 28 15.57 -7.64 -14.33
N ILE A 29 15.28 -7.18 -13.10
CA ILE A 29 14.16 -6.28 -12.84
C ILE A 29 14.34 -4.96 -13.60
N CYS A 30 15.54 -4.37 -13.61
CA CYS A 30 15.82 -3.17 -14.37
C CYS A 30 15.65 -3.37 -15.88
N ILE A 31 16.11 -4.48 -16.43
CA ILE A 31 15.98 -4.79 -17.86
C ILE A 31 14.50 -4.95 -18.24
N VAL A 32 13.71 -5.67 -17.43
CA VAL A 32 12.28 -5.84 -17.65
C VAL A 32 11.55 -4.49 -17.59
N LEU A 33 11.86 -3.66 -16.59
CA LEU A 33 11.27 -2.33 -16.46
C LEU A 33 11.66 -1.44 -17.64
N LEU A 34 12.94 -1.42 -18.04
CA LEU A 34 13.41 -0.62 -19.17
C LEU A 34 12.79 -1.08 -20.49
N SER A 35 12.66 -2.39 -20.74
CA SER A 35 12.01 -2.92 -21.94
C SER A 35 10.53 -2.56 -21.98
N PHE A 36 9.83 -2.64 -20.85
CA PHE A 36 8.43 -2.22 -20.72
C PHE A 36 8.26 -0.72 -20.96
N MET A 37 9.13 0.11 -20.35
CA MET A 37 9.16 1.55 -20.54
C MET A 37 9.46 1.93 -22.00
N PHE A 38 10.39 1.22 -22.65
CA PHE A 38 10.72 1.44 -24.06
C PHE A 38 9.54 1.14 -25.00
N ARG A 39 8.81 0.05 -24.72
CA ARG A 39 7.57 -0.30 -25.47
C ARG A 39 6.48 0.75 -25.31
N LEU A 40 6.30 1.28 -24.08
CA LEU A 40 5.34 2.37 -23.83
C LEU A 40 5.76 3.68 -24.50
N ALA A 41 7.06 3.98 -24.55
CA ALA A 41 7.59 5.19 -25.19
C ALA A 41 7.36 5.20 -26.71
N GLN A 42 7.38 4.03 -27.36
CA GLN A 42 7.11 3.92 -28.79
C GLN A 42 5.65 4.22 -29.18
N TYR A 43 4.69 4.10 -28.27
CA TYR A 43 3.26 4.15 -28.63
C TYR A 43 2.58 5.53 -28.46
N LYS A 44 3.00 6.42 -27.59
CA LYS A 44 2.55 7.83 -27.39
C LYS A 44 3.28 8.54 -26.26
N GLY A 45 4.37 7.96 -25.77
CA GLY A 45 5.08 8.44 -24.60
C GLY A 45 4.50 7.91 -23.29
N ILE A 46 5.34 7.91 -22.27
CA ILE A 46 4.94 7.50 -20.93
C ILE A 46 4.18 8.66 -20.29
N PRO A 47 2.95 8.46 -19.78
CA PRO A 47 2.26 9.53 -19.06
C PRO A 47 3.13 9.96 -17.87
N ASN A 48 3.46 11.23 -17.78
CA ASN A 48 4.27 11.79 -16.68
C ASN A 48 3.70 11.42 -15.31
N ALA A 49 2.38 11.26 -15.20
CA ALA A 49 1.71 10.81 -13.98
C ALA A 49 2.20 9.44 -13.50
N LEU A 50 2.51 8.50 -14.41
CA LEU A 50 3.00 7.17 -14.06
C LEU A 50 4.39 7.23 -13.44
N ILE A 51 5.25 8.12 -13.94
CA ILE A 51 6.59 8.33 -13.39
C ILE A 51 6.49 8.85 -11.96
N TRP A 52 5.67 9.88 -11.71
CA TRP A 52 5.46 10.43 -10.37
C TRP A 52 4.92 9.38 -9.39
N VAL A 53 3.94 8.59 -9.82
CA VAL A 53 3.38 7.50 -9.02
C VAL A 53 4.46 6.47 -8.70
N ALA A 54 5.27 6.04 -9.67
CA ALA A 54 6.36 5.08 -9.45
C ALA A 54 7.41 5.59 -8.45
N VAL A 55 7.78 6.86 -8.53
CA VAL A 55 8.71 7.50 -7.58
C VAL A 55 8.13 7.51 -6.17
N ILE A 56 6.86 7.91 -6.00
CA ILE A 56 6.19 7.94 -4.71
C ILE A 56 6.12 6.53 -4.12
N ILE A 57 5.73 5.52 -4.92
CA ILE A 57 5.69 4.12 -4.50
C ILE A 57 7.06 3.64 -3.99
N GLY A 58 8.12 3.94 -4.73
CA GLY A 58 9.49 3.57 -4.34
C GLY A 58 9.89 4.18 -3.00
N ILE A 59 9.66 5.48 -2.82
CA ILE A 59 9.95 6.22 -1.59
C ILE A 59 9.17 5.61 -0.41
N TYR A 60 7.84 5.45 -0.56
CA TYR A 60 7.00 4.95 0.52
C TYR A 60 7.22 3.47 0.84
N SER A 61 7.54 2.65 -0.16
CA SER A 61 7.93 1.26 0.04
C SER A 61 9.22 1.16 0.87
N TYR A 62 10.20 2.02 0.58
CA TYR A 62 11.43 2.11 1.36
C TYR A 62 11.16 2.61 2.78
N ILE A 63 10.40 3.70 2.96
CA ILE A 63 10.05 4.25 4.27
C ILE A 63 9.33 3.20 5.11
N ALA A 64 8.31 2.54 4.57
CA ALA A 64 7.51 1.56 5.29
C ALA A 64 8.31 0.34 5.73
N SER A 65 9.22 -0.18 4.86
CA SER A 65 9.93 -1.44 5.11
C SER A 65 11.27 -1.29 5.79
N ARG A 66 11.97 -0.15 5.60
CA ARG A 66 13.38 0.01 6.00
C ARG A 66 13.62 1.06 7.08
N THR A 67 12.66 1.96 7.36
CA THR A 67 12.86 3.03 8.34
C THR A 67 12.24 2.74 9.70
N THR A 68 12.72 3.43 10.73
CA THR A 68 12.16 3.37 12.08
C THR A 68 10.74 3.95 12.12
N THR A 69 10.47 4.98 11.34
CA THR A 69 9.15 5.61 11.23
C THR A 69 8.11 4.62 10.70
N GLY A 70 8.44 3.84 9.66
CA GLY A 70 7.55 2.78 9.15
C GLY A 70 7.26 1.74 10.22
N ARG A 71 8.27 1.28 10.97
CA ARG A 71 8.08 0.34 12.08
C ARG A 71 7.18 0.88 13.17
N TYR A 72 7.27 2.18 13.48
CA TYR A 72 6.38 2.81 14.46
C TYR A 72 4.93 2.84 14.00
N PHE A 73 4.66 3.09 12.72
CA PHE A 73 3.30 3.01 12.17
C PHE A 73 2.70 1.61 12.33
N TYR A 74 3.45 0.56 12.00
CA TYR A 74 2.99 -0.82 12.18
C TYR A 74 2.81 -1.19 13.65
N ALA A 75 3.72 -0.75 14.53
CA ALA A 75 3.63 -1.03 15.97
C ALA A 75 2.41 -0.37 16.61
N VAL A 76 2.18 0.92 16.33
CA VAL A 76 1.01 1.66 16.84
C VAL A 76 -0.29 1.07 16.29
N GLY A 77 -0.32 0.73 14.98
CA GLY A 77 -1.48 0.09 14.37
C GLY A 77 -1.78 -1.31 14.93
N GLY A 78 -0.75 -2.06 15.35
CA GLY A 78 -0.92 -3.40 15.92
C GLY A 78 -1.38 -3.39 17.37
N ASN A 79 -0.74 -2.60 18.23
CA ASN A 79 -1.13 -2.42 19.62
C ASN A 79 -0.60 -1.10 20.18
N GLU A 80 -1.46 -0.10 20.22
CA GLU A 80 -1.12 1.23 20.70
C GLU A 80 -0.65 1.23 22.16
N LYS A 81 -1.33 0.48 23.04
CA LYS A 81 -1.01 0.44 24.47
C LYS A 81 0.40 -0.15 24.71
N ALA A 82 0.71 -1.26 24.05
CA ALA A 82 2.03 -1.88 24.14
C ALA A 82 3.12 -0.96 23.57
N THR A 83 2.86 -0.27 22.47
CA THR A 83 3.79 0.67 21.85
C THR A 83 4.06 1.87 22.74
N LYS A 84 3.03 2.40 23.42
CA LYS A 84 3.18 3.49 24.38
C LYS A 84 4.00 3.07 25.61
N LEU A 85 3.79 1.85 26.11
CA LEU A 85 4.57 1.29 27.20
C LEU A 85 6.05 1.05 26.81
N SER A 86 6.35 0.85 25.54
CA SER A 86 7.72 0.76 25.02
C SER A 86 8.42 2.11 24.86
N GLY A 87 7.81 3.22 25.35
CA GLY A 87 8.40 4.56 25.33
C GLY A 87 8.21 5.33 24.03
N ILE A 88 7.44 4.80 23.06
CA ILE A 88 7.17 5.46 21.78
C ILE A 88 6.02 6.46 21.97
N ASN A 89 6.23 7.72 21.56
CA ASN A 89 5.19 8.74 21.60
C ASN A 89 4.16 8.53 20.49
N THR A 90 3.06 7.84 20.82
CA THR A 90 1.99 7.50 19.86
C THR A 90 1.33 8.73 19.23
N ASN A 91 1.20 9.84 19.97
CA ASN A 91 0.62 11.09 19.46
C ASN A 91 1.44 11.67 18.29
N ARG A 92 2.79 11.62 18.39
CA ARG A 92 3.67 12.05 17.29
C ARG A 92 3.53 11.15 16.07
N VAL A 93 3.36 9.84 16.29
CA VAL A 93 3.16 8.87 15.18
C VAL A 93 1.86 9.15 14.46
N TYR A 94 0.76 9.36 15.18
CA TYR A 94 -0.52 9.76 14.59
C TYR A 94 -0.42 11.09 13.85
N PHE A 95 0.19 12.10 14.45
CA PHE A 95 0.38 13.40 13.79
C PHE A 95 1.13 13.26 12.46
N LEU A 96 2.22 12.51 12.45
CA LEU A 96 3.00 12.25 11.23
C LEU A 96 2.19 11.47 10.18
N ALA A 97 1.34 10.52 10.60
CA ALA A 97 0.49 9.76 9.69
C ALA A 97 -0.52 10.67 8.98
N TYR A 98 -1.23 11.52 9.74
CA TYR A 98 -2.21 12.45 9.17
C TYR A 98 -1.55 13.54 8.32
N LEU A 99 -0.42 14.09 8.75
CA LEU A 99 0.36 15.05 7.97
C LEU A 99 0.76 14.47 6.62
N ASN A 100 1.24 13.25 6.64
CA ASN A 100 1.69 12.53 5.43
C ASN A 100 0.52 12.20 4.49
N MET A 101 -0.62 11.81 5.06
CA MET A 101 -1.85 11.58 4.29
C MET A 101 -2.32 12.86 3.60
N GLY A 102 -2.32 13.99 4.32
CA GLY A 102 -2.69 15.30 3.74
C GLY A 102 -1.75 15.72 2.60
N LEU A 103 -0.44 15.52 2.77
CA LEU A 103 0.55 15.82 1.74
C LEU A 103 0.33 14.97 0.48
N LEU A 104 0.12 13.67 0.64
CA LEU A 104 -0.15 12.77 -0.49
C LEU A 104 -1.47 13.10 -1.19
N ALA A 105 -2.50 13.46 -0.43
CA ALA A 105 -3.78 13.89 -0.99
C ALA A 105 -3.63 15.18 -1.82
N ALA A 106 -2.83 16.14 -1.35
CA ALA A 106 -2.53 17.35 -2.11
C ALA A 106 -1.80 17.05 -3.42
N ILE A 107 -0.79 16.17 -3.41
CA ILE A 107 -0.08 15.74 -4.62
C ILE A 107 -1.04 15.03 -5.58
N ALA A 108 -1.89 14.14 -5.08
CA ALA A 108 -2.89 13.44 -5.89
C ALA A 108 -3.87 14.41 -6.55
N GLY A 109 -4.31 15.46 -5.83
CA GLY A 109 -5.15 16.53 -6.36
C GLY A 109 -4.47 17.28 -7.49
N MET A 110 -3.20 17.68 -7.31
CA MET A 110 -2.42 18.35 -8.36
C MET A 110 -2.26 17.48 -9.62
N VAL A 111 -1.95 16.21 -9.45
CA VAL A 111 -1.83 15.26 -10.58
C VAL A 111 -3.16 15.07 -11.30
N THR A 112 -4.28 15.04 -10.57
CA THR A 112 -5.62 14.92 -11.15
C THR A 112 -5.97 16.13 -11.99
N VAL A 113 -5.77 17.34 -11.47
CA VAL A 113 -6.01 18.60 -12.20
C VAL A 113 -5.12 18.69 -13.45
N ALA A 114 -3.83 18.35 -13.31
CA ALA A 114 -2.90 18.35 -14.44
C ALA A 114 -3.30 17.35 -15.53
N ARG A 115 -3.85 16.20 -15.16
CA ARG A 115 -4.31 15.17 -16.11
C ARG A 115 -5.58 15.58 -16.85
N LEU A 116 -6.53 16.20 -16.14
CA LEU A 116 -7.83 16.59 -16.68
C LEU A 116 -7.78 17.95 -17.39
N ASN A 117 -6.72 18.73 -17.21
CA ASN A 117 -6.61 20.14 -17.65
C ASN A 117 -7.83 20.99 -17.24
N SER A 118 -8.52 20.60 -16.20
CA SER A 118 -9.71 21.28 -15.68
C SER A 118 -9.85 21.05 -14.20
N ALA A 119 -10.36 22.05 -13.49
CA ALA A 119 -10.76 21.94 -12.09
C ALA A 119 -12.29 21.82 -12.02
N ASN A 120 -12.77 20.71 -11.49
CA ASN A 120 -14.19 20.49 -11.26
C ASN A 120 -14.42 20.37 -9.74
N PRO A 121 -15.35 21.13 -9.15
CA PRO A 121 -15.63 21.07 -7.71
C PRO A 121 -16.14 19.69 -7.24
N THR A 122 -16.66 18.86 -8.12
CA THR A 122 -17.09 17.49 -7.83
C THR A 122 -16.01 16.45 -8.10
N ALA A 123 -14.84 16.84 -8.62
CA ALA A 123 -13.72 15.94 -8.84
C ALA A 123 -13.20 15.41 -7.49
N GLY A 124 -12.95 14.11 -7.43
CA GLY A 124 -12.50 13.48 -6.18
C GLY A 124 -13.61 12.94 -5.31
N ASN A 125 -14.86 13.19 -5.61
CA ASN A 125 -15.99 12.60 -4.88
C ASN A 125 -15.95 11.07 -4.99
N SER A 126 -15.99 10.39 -3.85
CA SER A 126 -15.85 8.91 -3.72
C SER A 126 -14.45 8.33 -3.98
N TYR A 127 -13.40 9.14 -4.15
CA TYR A 127 -12.02 8.65 -4.24
C TYR A 127 -11.54 8.02 -2.92
N GLU A 128 -12.10 8.46 -1.79
CA GLU A 128 -11.87 7.87 -0.48
C GLU A 128 -12.29 6.39 -0.45
N MET A 129 -13.41 6.03 -1.07
CA MET A 129 -13.87 4.64 -1.16
C MET A 129 -12.91 3.79 -2.01
N ASP A 130 -12.43 4.34 -3.11
CA ASP A 130 -11.47 3.67 -3.98
C ASP A 130 -10.14 3.44 -3.25
N ALA A 131 -9.66 4.45 -2.49
CA ALA A 131 -8.41 4.35 -1.73
C ALA A 131 -8.52 3.34 -0.58
N ILE A 132 -9.62 3.39 0.18
CA ILE A 132 -9.87 2.44 1.28
C ILE A 132 -10.04 1.02 0.72
N GLY A 133 -10.81 0.85 -0.36
CA GLY A 133 -10.98 -0.42 -1.04
C GLY A 133 -9.66 -0.99 -1.54
N ALA A 134 -8.81 -0.16 -2.14
CA ALA A 134 -7.47 -0.55 -2.58
C ALA A 134 -6.59 -1.05 -1.42
N CYS A 135 -6.66 -0.40 -0.26
CA CYS A 135 -5.92 -0.81 0.92
C CYS A 135 -6.37 -2.19 1.44
N PHE A 136 -7.68 -2.42 1.58
CA PHE A 136 -8.20 -3.70 2.06
C PHE A 136 -7.98 -4.85 1.08
N ILE A 137 -8.24 -4.64 -0.21
CA ILE A 137 -7.95 -5.61 -1.26
C ILE A 137 -6.44 -5.89 -1.33
N GLY A 138 -5.62 -4.87 -1.09
CA GLY A 138 -4.16 -4.96 -1.01
C GLY A 138 -3.63 -5.65 0.24
N GLY A 139 -4.49 -6.14 1.13
CA GLY A 139 -4.13 -6.90 2.33
C GLY A 139 -3.79 -6.07 3.56
N ALA A 140 -4.18 -4.79 3.58
CA ALA A 140 -4.14 -4.01 4.81
C ALA A 140 -5.26 -4.45 5.76
N SER A 141 -4.92 -4.67 7.04
CA SER A 141 -5.88 -5.13 8.03
C SER A 141 -6.77 -4.01 8.56
N ALA A 142 -8.06 -4.30 8.72
CA ALA A 142 -9.00 -3.42 9.41
C ALA A 142 -8.61 -3.20 10.90
N TYR A 143 -7.95 -4.16 11.51
CA TYR A 143 -7.44 -4.06 12.89
C TYR A 143 -6.10 -3.33 13.01
N GLY A 144 -5.45 -2.97 11.89
CA GLY A 144 -4.16 -2.32 11.84
C GLY A 144 -2.96 -3.27 11.94
N GLY A 145 -1.76 -2.70 11.98
CA GLY A 145 -0.50 -3.42 12.19
C GLY A 145 0.02 -4.26 11.03
N THR A 146 -0.75 -4.46 9.98
CA THR A 146 -0.35 -5.23 8.79
C THR A 146 -0.77 -4.56 7.49
N GLY A 147 0.02 -4.74 6.46
CA GLY A 147 -0.19 -4.19 5.13
C GLY A 147 1.15 -3.98 4.43
N THR A 148 1.14 -3.93 3.12
CA THR A 148 2.35 -3.67 2.32
C THR A 148 2.04 -2.68 1.22
N VAL A 149 2.99 -1.78 0.93
CA VAL A 149 2.83 -0.80 -0.15
C VAL A 149 2.61 -1.48 -1.51
N PRO A 150 3.36 -2.53 -1.90
CA PRO A 150 3.09 -3.27 -3.13
C PRO A 150 1.69 -3.89 -3.18
N GLY A 151 1.18 -4.39 -2.05
CA GLY A 151 -0.17 -4.93 -1.96
C GLY A 151 -1.23 -3.87 -2.30
N VAL A 152 -1.09 -2.66 -1.73
CA VAL A 152 -2.00 -1.55 -2.01
C VAL A 152 -2.02 -1.17 -3.50
N ILE A 153 -0.88 -1.30 -4.21
CA ILE A 153 -0.81 -1.02 -5.66
C ILE A 153 -1.65 -2.03 -6.44
N VAL A 154 -1.54 -3.32 -6.08
CA VAL A 154 -2.37 -4.36 -6.70
C VAL A 154 -3.85 -4.09 -6.44
N GLY A 155 -4.22 -3.71 -5.22
CA GLY A 155 -5.58 -3.32 -4.88
C GLY A 155 -6.06 -2.08 -5.66
N ALA A 156 -5.20 -1.06 -5.80
CA ALA A 156 -5.51 0.15 -6.55
C ALA A 156 -5.71 -0.11 -8.04
N THR A 157 -4.88 -0.98 -8.64
CA THR A 157 -5.07 -1.40 -10.05
C THR A 157 -6.38 -2.14 -10.24
N LEU A 158 -6.75 -3.02 -9.32
CA LEU A 158 -8.01 -3.76 -9.37
C LEU A 158 -9.21 -2.80 -9.27
N MET A 159 -9.19 -1.86 -8.32
CA MET A 159 -10.23 -0.83 -8.20
C MET A 159 -10.29 0.07 -9.45
N GLY A 160 -9.13 0.41 -10.04
CA GLY A 160 -9.05 1.16 -11.29
C GLY A 160 -9.71 0.42 -12.46
N VAL A 161 -9.46 -0.89 -12.60
CA VAL A 161 -10.09 -1.74 -13.63
C VAL A 161 -11.60 -1.82 -13.42
N LEU A 162 -12.06 -1.97 -12.17
CA LEU A 162 -13.49 -1.98 -11.85
C LEU A 162 -14.16 -0.65 -12.23
N ASN A 163 -13.55 0.48 -11.88
CA ASN A 163 -14.07 1.81 -12.23
C ASN A 163 -14.14 2.01 -13.74
N LEU A 164 -13.09 1.63 -14.46
CA LEU A 164 -13.05 1.71 -15.91
C LEU A 164 -14.11 0.82 -16.54
N GLY A 165 -14.25 -0.42 -16.07
CA GLY A 165 -15.27 -1.36 -16.55
C GLY A 165 -16.68 -0.83 -16.37
N MET A 166 -17.02 -0.31 -15.19
CA MET A 166 -18.33 0.30 -14.93
C MET A 166 -18.60 1.54 -15.82
N SER A 167 -17.56 2.35 -16.04
CA SER A 167 -17.67 3.53 -16.93
C SER A 167 -17.91 3.13 -18.38
N ILE A 168 -17.24 2.09 -18.89
CA ILE A 168 -17.45 1.58 -20.26
C ILE A 168 -18.86 0.99 -20.44
N MET A 169 -19.39 0.33 -19.41
CA MET A 169 -20.75 -0.20 -19.42
C MET A 169 -21.83 0.88 -19.26
N GLY A 170 -21.46 2.15 -19.11
CA GLY A 170 -22.41 3.25 -18.93
C GLY A 170 -23.19 3.20 -17.60
N VAL A 171 -22.64 2.57 -16.58
CA VAL A 171 -23.29 2.45 -15.26
C VAL A 171 -23.38 3.83 -14.61
N ASP A 172 -24.57 4.19 -14.09
CA ASP A 172 -24.79 5.47 -13.40
C ASP A 172 -23.88 5.63 -12.19
N GLN A 173 -23.45 6.87 -11.90
CA GLN A 173 -22.52 7.21 -10.82
C GLN A 173 -23.03 6.75 -9.43
N ASN A 174 -24.34 6.79 -9.20
CA ASN A 174 -24.92 6.35 -7.95
C ASN A 174 -24.80 4.83 -7.77
N LEU A 175 -25.05 4.09 -8.85
CA LEU A 175 -24.89 2.64 -8.86
C LEU A 175 -23.42 2.23 -8.72
N GLN A 176 -22.48 2.99 -9.32
CA GLN A 176 -21.04 2.77 -9.10
C GLN A 176 -20.66 2.88 -7.61
N LYS A 177 -21.21 3.85 -6.88
CA LYS A 177 -20.97 3.99 -5.43
C LYS A 177 -21.47 2.78 -4.65
N VAL A 178 -22.64 2.25 -5.00
CA VAL A 178 -23.20 1.04 -4.36
C VAL A 178 -22.30 -0.17 -4.61
N VAL A 179 -21.85 -0.36 -5.85
CA VAL A 179 -20.94 -1.46 -6.20
C VAL A 179 -19.62 -1.34 -5.45
N LYS A 180 -19.00 -0.15 -5.41
CA LYS A 180 -17.76 0.11 -4.65
C LYS A 180 -17.93 -0.18 -3.16
N GLY A 181 -19.04 0.28 -2.57
CA GLY A 181 -19.37 -0.03 -1.18
C GLY A 181 -19.51 -1.52 -0.93
N GLY A 182 -20.16 -2.24 -1.84
CA GLY A 182 -20.31 -3.69 -1.79
C GLY A 182 -18.97 -4.44 -1.86
N VAL A 183 -18.10 -4.04 -2.78
CA VAL A 183 -16.73 -4.60 -2.91
C VAL A 183 -15.92 -4.35 -1.64
N LEU A 184 -15.98 -3.13 -1.10
CA LEU A 184 -15.30 -2.78 0.14
C LEU A 184 -15.80 -3.62 1.31
N LEU A 185 -17.11 -3.77 1.44
CA LEU A 185 -17.73 -4.58 2.49
C LEU A 185 -17.31 -6.05 2.38
N ALA A 186 -17.31 -6.60 1.17
CA ALA A 186 -16.86 -7.97 0.92
C ALA A 186 -15.36 -8.15 1.30
N ALA A 187 -14.51 -7.21 0.94
CA ALA A 187 -13.08 -7.25 1.29
C ALA A 187 -12.86 -7.21 2.81
N VAL A 188 -13.59 -6.34 3.53
CA VAL A 188 -13.50 -6.24 5.00
C VAL A 188 -14.02 -7.52 5.67
N ILE A 189 -15.16 -8.06 5.23
CA ILE A 189 -15.69 -9.32 5.75
C ILE A 189 -14.66 -10.45 5.57
N PHE A 190 -14.06 -10.52 4.39
CA PHE A 190 -13.04 -11.54 4.09
C PHE A 190 -11.82 -11.41 5.02
N ASP A 191 -11.30 -10.19 5.26
CA ASP A 191 -10.19 -9.96 6.18
C ASP A 191 -10.54 -10.40 7.62
N VAL A 192 -11.72 -9.99 8.11
CA VAL A 192 -12.18 -10.32 9.47
C VAL A 192 -12.36 -11.82 9.66
N VAL A 193 -13.03 -12.49 8.72
CA VAL A 193 -13.30 -13.94 8.79
C VAL A 193 -12.01 -14.74 8.67
N SER A 194 -11.12 -14.36 7.77
CA SER A 194 -9.83 -15.02 7.58
C SER A 194 -8.97 -14.97 8.84
N LYS A 195 -8.92 -13.82 9.51
CA LYS A 195 -8.14 -13.65 10.75
C LYS A 195 -8.78 -14.36 11.94
N ARG A 196 -10.10 -14.39 12.04
CA ARG A 196 -10.80 -15.11 13.11
C ARG A 196 -10.45 -16.60 13.09
N LYS A 197 -10.36 -17.21 11.91
CA LYS A 197 -9.93 -18.63 11.78
C LYS A 197 -8.49 -18.85 12.24
N SER A 198 -7.59 -17.91 12.01
CA SER A 198 -6.18 -18.00 12.44
C SER A 198 -6.01 -17.91 13.97
N PHE A 199 -6.95 -17.28 14.69
CA PHE A 199 -6.94 -17.20 16.16
C PHE A 199 -7.47 -18.46 16.84
N ILE A 200 -8.32 -19.25 16.19
CA ILE A 200 -8.95 -20.46 16.76
C ILE A 200 -8.04 -21.69 16.61
N VAL A 201 -7.08 -21.66 15.69
CA VAL A 201 -6.16 -22.78 15.41
C VAL A 201 -4.83 -22.69 16.21
N LYS A 202 -4.66 -21.69 17.06
CA LYS A 202 -3.56 -21.60 18.04
C LYS A 202 -4.10 -21.78 19.45
#